data_9c3a081f817468d15cd64b34a427956f
#
_entry.id   9c3a081f817468d15cd64b34a427956f
#
_cell.length_a   1.000
_cell.length_b   1.000
_cell.length_c   1.000
_cell.angle_alpha   90.00
_cell.angle_beta   90.00
_cell.angle_gamma   90.00
#
_symmetry.space_group_name_H-M   'P 1'
#
loop_
_entity.id
_entity.type
_entity.pdbx_description
1 polymer ?
#
loop_
_entity_poly.entity_id
_entity_poly.type
_entity_poly.pdbx_seq_one_letter_code
_entity_poly.pdbx_strand_id
1 'polypeptide(L)'
;MAVTRNTGSENRWRGWGALLLLPILSACSTLPGSHAGRGDDDGPPSVPVDAASVHDAVPRVEAHSPYGNPTFYEVDGRRYYVLASSAGYVERGIASWYGAKFHGHRTSSGELYDMNAMTAAHPTLPIPTYVEVTNLRNGRKVIVKVNDRGPFRSNRLIDLSYVAAVKLGITAEGTGLVEVRAIDPAAPPQTAKVANAPAASRDAADLYLQVGAFVDRENAERLSQRVTSLSPGAAIQVREGASDKINGPVYRVRIGPLPSVEEVDRLTRKLTSIGIVDSHVVID
;
A
#
# COMPACT_ATOMS: atom_id res chain seq x y z
N MET A 1 -12.61 -63.95 -40.37
CA MET A 1 -13.62 -64.91 -39.90
C MET A 1 -14.74 -64.11 -39.34
N ALA A 2 -15.76 -64.01 -40.09
CA ALA A 2 -17.13 -64.50 -39.88
C ALA A 2 -17.92 -63.58 -38.96
N VAL A 3 -18.77 -62.64 -39.45
CA VAL A 3 -20.15 -62.78 -39.98
C VAL A 3 -21.13 -63.20 -38.88
N THR A 4 -22.12 -62.33 -38.59
CA THR A 4 -23.57 -62.46 -38.87
C THR A 4 -24.33 -61.32 -38.21
N ARG A 5 -25.01 -60.55 -38.88
CA ARG A 5 -26.40 -60.24 -39.32
C ARG A 5 -27.52 -60.91 -38.52
N ASN A 6 -28.51 -60.09 -38.04
CA ASN A 6 -29.96 -60.30 -38.32
C ASN A 6 -30.75 -59.14 -37.70
N THR A 7 -31.46 -58.31 -38.36
CA THR A 7 -32.77 -58.23 -39.05
C THR A 7 -33.99 -58.36 -38.16
N GLY A 8 -34.88 -57.37 -38.27
CA GLY A 8 -36.34 -57.41 -38.24
C GLY A 8 -36.94 -57.02 -36.91
N SER A 9 -37.98 -56.31 -36.76
CA SER A 9 -39.13 -56.05 -37.66
C SER A 9 -39.97 -54.88 -37.13
N GLU A 10 -40.64 -54.25 -38.06
CA GLU A 10 -41.64 -53.21 -37.87
C GLU A 10 -42.81 -53.62 -36.95
N ASN A 11 -43.43 -52.65 -36.25
CA ASN A 11 -44.88 -52.60 -36.17
C ASN A 11 -45.39 -51.18 -35.86
N ARG A 12 -46.18 -50.72 -36.82
CA ARG A 12 -47.02 -49.52 -36.78
C ARG A 12 -48.18 -49.72 -35.83
N TRP A 13 -48.49 -48.74 -34.96
CA TRP A 13 -49.87 -48.48 -34.53
C TRP A 13 -50.12 -46.98 -34.42
N ARG A 14 -51.13 -46.56 -35.16
CA ARG A 14 -51.73 -45.24 -35.23
C ARG A 14 -52.66 -45.07 -34.01
N GLY A 15 -52.54 -43.95 -33.26
CA GLY A 15 -53.51 -43.57 -32.27
C GLY A 15 -53.52 -42.03 -32.12
N TRP A 16 -54.57 -41.44 -32.63
CA TRP A 16 -54.88 -40.03 -32.48
C TRP A 16 -55.35 -39.76 -31.03
N GLY A 17 -54.69 -38.83 -30.34
CA GLY A 17 -55.10 -38.26 -29.05
C GLY A 17 -54.76 -36.79 -29.05
N ALA A 18 -55.77 -35.97 -29.31
CA ALA A 18 -55.67 -34.52 -29.14
C ALA A 18 -55.60 -34.22 -27.64
N LEU A 19 -54.48 -33.67 -27.20
CA LEU A 19 -54.35 -33.15 -25.83
C LEU A 19 -54.09 -31.65 -25.89
N LEU A 20 -55.03 -30.91 -25.29
CA LEU A 20 -55.05 -29.47 -25.07
C LEU A 20 -53.78 -29.02 -24.29
N LEU A 21 -52.95 -28.23 -24.95
CA LEU A 21 -51.84 -27.51 -24.32
C LEU A 21 -52.37 -26.27 -23.60
N LEU A 22 -52.44 -26.34 -22.28
CA LEU A 22 -52.51 -25.17 -21.40
C LEU A 22 -51.11 -24.56 -21.25
N PRO A 23 -50.87 -23.28 -21.54
CA PRO A 23 -49.60 -22.65 -21.23
C PRO A 23 -49.56 -22.35 -19.73
N ILE A 24 -48.71 -23.06 -19.02
CA ILE A 24 -48.29 -22.71 -17.66
C ILE A 24 -47.34 -21.50 -17.79
N LEU A 25 -47.85 -20.31 -17.53
CA LEU A 25 -47.08 -19.12 -17.32
C LEU A 25 -46.27 -19.27 -16.00
N SER A 26 -45.09 -19.82 -16.10
CA SER A 26 -44.08 -19.75 -15.03
C SER A 26 -43.59 -18.33 -14.93
N ALA A 27 -44.20 -17.53 -14.03
CA ALA A 27 -43.67 -16.28 -13.59
C ALA A 27 -42.36 -16.56 -12.78
N CYS A 28 -41.21 -16.51 -13.46
CA CYS A 28 -39.95 -16.37 -12.79
C CYS A 28 -39.91 -15.00 -12.14
N SER A 29 -40.27 -14.92 -10.88
CA SER A 29 -39.90 -13.81 -10.01
C SER A 29 -38.39 -13.91 -9.79
N THR A 30 -37.61 -13.20 -10.60
CA THR A 30 -36.24 -12.88 -10.30
C THR A 30 -36.24 -11.95 -9.10
N LEU A 31 -36.14 -12.53 -7.89
CA LEU A 31 -35.66 -11.81 -6.73
C LEU A 31 -34.25 -11.28 -7.12
N PRO A 32 -33.97 -9.98 -6.96
CA PRO A 32 -32.63 -9.51 -7.04
C PRO A 32 -31.87 -10.17 -5.89
N GLY A 33 -31.22 -11.27 -6.17
CA GLY A 33 -30.24 -11.84 -5.27
C GLY A 33 -29.18 -10.76 -5.08
N SER A 34 -29.14 -10.20 -3.90
CA SER A 34 -28.01 -9.43 -3.42
C SER A 34 -26.80 -10.36 -3.46
N HIS A 35 -26.13 -10.40 -4.59
CA HIS A 35 -24.76 -10.83 -4.65
C HIS A 35 -23.98 -9.77 -3.87
N ALA A 36 -23.95 -9.96 -2.55
CA ALA A 36 -22.85 -9.46 -1.77
C ALA A 36 -21.60 -10.09 -2.40
N GLY A 37 -21.04 -9.41 -3.37
CA GLY A 37 -19.74 -9.70 -3.90
C GLY A 37 -18.79 -9.69 -2.69
N ARG A 38 -18.38 -10.86 -2.24
CA ARG A 38 -17.16 -11.02 -1.48
C ARG A 38 -16.04 -10.66 -2.47
N GLY A 39 -15.93 -9.35 -2.75
CA GLY A 39 -14.79 -8.83 -3.46
C GLY A 39 -13.56 -9.12 -2.62
N ASP A 40 -12.55 -9.63 -3.27
CA ASP A 40 -11.20 -9.80 -2.71
C ASP A 40 -10.53 -8.43 -2.40
N ASP A 41 -11.27 -7.34 -2.59
CA ASP A 41 -10.81 -5.99 -2.36
C ASP A 41 -10.90 -5.62 -0.89
N ASP A 42 -9.78 -5.14 -0.36
CA ASP A 42 -9.72 -4.57 0.98
C ASP A 42 -10.46 -3.22 1.00
N GLY A 43 -11.22 -2.96 2.05
CA GLY A 43 -12.10 -1.81 2.08
C GLY A 43 -12.47 -1.31 3.49
N PRO A 44 -13.27 -0.24 3.56
CA PRO A 44 -13.75 0.31 4.82
C PRO A 44 -14.67 -0.68 5.53
N PRO A 45 -14.89 -0.49 6.85
CA PRO A 45 -15.86 -1.28 7.60
C PRO A 45 -17.28 -1.08 7.07
N SER A 46 -18.10 -2.12 7.19
CA SER A 46 -19.52 -2.05 6.84
C SER A 46 -20.31 -1.09 7.76
N VAL A 47 -19.84 -0.88 8.98
CA VAL A 47 -20.40 0.07 9.94
C VAL A 47 -19.43 1.24 10.08
N PRO A 48 -19.90 2.49 9.90
CA PRO A 48 -19.04 3.67 10.08
C PRO A 48 -18.44 3.73 11.47
N VAL A 49 -17.14 4.04 11.55
CA VAL A 49 -16.42 4.21 12.81
C VAL A 49 -16.36 5.69 13.14
N ASP A 50 -16.70 6.06 14.38
CA ASP A 50 -16.44 7.40 14.90
C ASP A 50 -14.93 7.53 15.22
N ALA A 51 -14.16 7.92 14.23
CA ALA A 51 -12.71 8.09 14.39
C ALA A 51 -12.35 9.21 15.40
N ALA A 52 -13.26 10.14 15.67
CA ALA A 52 -13.01 11.22 16.63
C ALA A 52 -12.97 10.70 18.08
N SER A 53 -13.72 9.63 18.37
CA SER A 53 -13.73 9.00 19.70
C SER A 53 -12.49 8.12 19.98
N VAL A 54 -11.73 7.74 18.94
CA VAL A 54 -10.55 6.89 19.09
C VAL A 54 -9.33 7.75 19.44
N HIS A 55 -8.74 7.53 20.63
CA HIS A 55 -7.54 8.22 21.04
C HIS A 55 -6.31 7.65 20.31
N ASP A 56 -5.31 8.50 20.12
CA ASP A 56 -4.02 8.08 19.57
C ASP A 56 -3.35 7.03 20.47
N ALA A 57 -2.46 6.23 19.88
CA ALA A 57 -1.67 5.29 20.67
C ALA A 57 -0.83 6.05 21.70
N VAL A 58 -0.80 5.55 22.94
CA VAL A 58 0.02 6.12 24.00
C VAL A 58 1.38 5.44 24.01
N PRO A 59 2.47 6.14 23.64
CA PRO A 59 3.80 5.56 23.64
C PRO A 59 4.19 5.08 25.03
N ARG A 60 4.70 3.85 25.12
CA ARG A 60 5.21 3.25 26.36
C ARG A 60 6.41 2.36 26.07
N VAL A 61 7.28 2.21 27.04
CA VAL A 61 8.41 1.29 26.94
C VAL A 61 7.88 -0.14 26.93
N GLU A 62 8.10 -0.84 25.82
CA GLU A 62 7.74 -2.25 25.67
C GLU A 62 8.96 -3.06 25.23
N ALA A 63 9.06 -4.32 25.66
CA ALA A 63 10.03 -5.24 25.12
C ALA A 63 9.71 -5.52 23.63
N HIS A 64 10.74 -5.78 22.85
CA HIS A 64 10.53 -6.23 21.47
C HIS A 64 9.64 -7.48 21.44
N SER A 65 8.71 -7.51 20.50
CA SER A 65 7.89 -8.69 20.28
C SER A 65 8.78 -9.91 19.98
N PRO A 66 8.49 -11.09 20.54
CA PRO A 66 9.21 -12.32 20.21
C PRO A 66 9.04 -12.73 18.74
N TYR A 67 8.04 -12.18 18.09
CA TYR A 67 7.74 -12.43 16.68
C TYR A 67 7.90 -11.14 15.85
N GLY A 68 8.11 -11.32 14.54
CA GLY A 68 8.17 -10.22 13.59
C GLY A 68 9.51 -9.46 13.56
N ASN A 69 10.52 -9.82 14.37
CA ASN A 69 11.83 -9.15 14.45
C ASN A 69 13.02 -10.05 14.04
N PRO A 70 12.97 -10.77 12.92
CA PRO A 70 14.18 -11.45 12.42
C PRO A 70 15.19 -10.42 11.90
N THR A 71 16.45 -10.80 11.76
CA THR A 71 17.46 -9.93 11.14
C THR A 71 17.05 -9.49 9.73
N PHE A 72 16.45 -10.40 8.98
CA PHE A 72 15.81 -10.14 7.68
C PHE A 72 14.69 -11.15 7.42
N TYR A 73 13.83 -10.80 6.46
CA TYR A 73 12.81 -11.71 5.92
C TYR A 73 12.61 -11.43 4.43
N GLU A 74 11.97 -12.35 3.72
CA GLU A 74 11.74 -12.22 2.28
C GLU A 74 10.25 -12.30 1.96
N VAL A 75 9.81 -11.41 1.07
CA VAL A 75 8.45 -11.43 0.49
C VAL A 75 8.58 -11.17 -1.00
N ASP A 76 7.98 -12.01 -1.81
CA ASP A 76 7.97 -11.92 -3.28
C ASP A 76 9.39 -11.74 -3.88
N GLY A 77 10.38 -12.47 -3.30
CA GLY A 77 11.77 -12.43 -3.75
C GLY A 77 12.54 -11.17 -3.33
N ARG A 78 11.93 -10.26 -2.60
CA ARG A 78 12.58 -9.07 -2.05
C ARG A 78 12.94 -9.28 -0.58
N ARG A 79 14.17 -8.94 -0.23
CA ARG A 79 14.67 -9.04 1.14
C ARG A 79 14.51 -7.72 1.89
N TYR A 80 13.99 -7.79 3.11
CA TYR A 80 13.80 -6.69 4.04
C TYR A 80 14.65 -6.92 5.28
N TYR A 81 15.49 -5.94 5.64
CA TYR A 81 16.30 -5.99 6.84
C TYR A 81 15.63 -5.20 7.95
N VAL A 82 15.38 -5.85 9.08
CA VAL A 82 14.80 -5.19 10.24
C VAL A 82 15.88 -4.35 10.93
N LEU A 83 15.55 -3.11 11.24
CA LEU A 83 16.44 -2.20 11.94
C LEU A 83 16.69 -2.69 13.37
N ALA A 84 17.93 -2.57 13.84
CA ALA A 84 18.26 -2.93 15.21
C ALA A 84 17.63 -2.00 16.25
N SER A 85 17.32 -0.75 15.85
CA SER A 85 16.71 0.28 16.70
C SER A 85 15.88 1.22 15.86
N SER A 86 14.85 1.80 16.47
CA SER A 86 14.05 2.88 15.90
C SER A 86 14.57 4.28 16.28
N ALA A 87 15.63 4.37 17.08
CA ALA A 87 16.15 5.63 17.57
C ALA A 87 16.52 6.58 16.42
N GLY A 88 15.98 7.79 16.45
CA GLY A 88 16.25 8.82 15.45
C GLY A 88 15.64 8.54 14.06
N TYR A 89 14.81 7.49 13.91
CA TYR A 89 14.16 7.21 12.64
C TYR A 89 13.21 8.33 12.23
N VAL A 90 13.45 8.89 11.06
CA VAL A 90 12.59 9.85 10.36
C VAL A 90 12.68 9.56 8.89
N GLU A 91 11.53 9.31 8.25
CA GLU A 91 11.48 9.06 6.81
C GLU A 91 10.21 9.67 6.21
N ARG A 92 10.31 10.18 4.98
CA ARG A 92 9.18 10.67 4.19
C ARG A 92 8.86 9.66 3.10
N GLY A 93 7.57 9.42 2.89
CA GLY A 93 7.12 8.46 1.91
C GLY A 93 5.61 8.47 1.72
N ILE A 94 5.12 7.44 1.07
CA ILE A 94 3.69 7.26 0.82
C ILE A 94 3.12 6.33 1.90
N ALA A 95 2.09 6.78 2.60
CA ALA A 95 1.23 5.93 3.42
C ALA A 95 0.07 5.38 2.60
N SER A 96 -0.32 4.15 2.88
CA SER A 96 -1.61 3.57 2.53
C SER A 96 -2.30 3.05 3.79
N TRP A 97 -3.39 2.33 3.64
CA TRP A 97 -4.12 1.74 4.77
C TRP A 97 -4.67 0.37 4.39
N TYR A 98 -4.91 -0.46 5.39
CA TYR A 98 -5.49 -1.79 5.28
C TYR A 98 -6.77 -1.87 6.13
N GLY A 99 -7.78 -2.55 5.63
CA GLY A 99 -9.14 -2.45 6.12
C GLY A 99 -9.75 -3.77 6.57
N ALA A 100 -11.02 -3.94 6.23
CA ALA A 100 -11.88 -5.01 6.73
C ALA A 100 -11.40 -6.42 6.38
N LYS A 101 -10.70 -6.61 5.26
CA LYS A 101 -10.17 -7.92 4.85
C LYS A 101 -9.24 -8.53 5.89
N PHE A 102 -8.43 -7.71 6.55
CA PHE A 102 -7.42 -8.15 7.51
C PHE A 102 -7.92 -8.13 8.96
N HIS A 103 -9.09 -7.54 9.22
CA HIS A 103 -9.63 -7.43 10.57
C HIS A 103 -9.78 -8.80 11.25
N GLY A 104 -9.24 -8.93 12.46
CA GLY A 104 -9.22 -10.18 13.21
C GLY A 104 -8.12 -11.17 12.80
N HIS A 105 -7.32 -10.88 11.78
CA HIS A 105 -6.15 -11.69 11.44
C HIS A 105 -4.96 -11.38 12.34
N ARG A 106 -4.04 -12.34 12.51
CA ARG A 106 -2.83 -12.13 13.29
C ARG A 106 -1.83 -11.26 12.53
N THR A 107 -1.34 -10.25 13.20
CA THR A 107 -0.21 -9.42 12.75
C THR A 107 1.11 -10.16 12.96
N SER A 108 2.18 -9.59 12.42
CA SER A 108 3.53 -10.14 12.58
C SER A 108 4.02 -10.15 14.02
N SER A 109 3.47 -9.30 14.91
CA SER A 109 3.73 -9.35 16.36
C SER A 109 2.98 -10.49 17.07
N GLY A 110 1.99 -11.09 16.40
CA GLY A 110 1.07 -12.08 16.97
C GLY A 110 -0.21 -11.49 17.56
N GLU A 111 -0.33 -10.17 17.66
CA GLU A 111 -1.58 -9.48 18.03
C GLU A 111 -2.65 -9.68 16.95
N LEU A 112 -3.93 -9.54 17.30
CA LEU A 112 -4.99 -9.49 16.30
C LEU A 112 -5.07 -8.08 15.72
N TYR A 113 -5.11 -7.99 14.39
CA TYR A 113 -5.35 -6.71 13.73
C TYR A 113 -6.76 -6.21 14.03
N ASP A 114 -6.83 -5.03 14.61
CA ASP A 114 -8.07 -4.29 14.77
C ASP A 114 -8.01 -3.02 13.91
N MET A 115 -8.86 -2.94 12.89
CA MET A 115 -8.92 -1.79 12.00
C MET A 115 -9.38 -0.50 12.69
N ASN A 116 -9.94 -0.61 13.90
CA ASN A 116 -10.39 0.50 14.74
C ASN A 116 -9.37 0.91 15.81
N ALA A 117 -8.22 0.26 15.86
CA ALA A 117 -7.12 0.61 16.78
C ALA A 117 -6.07 1.48 16.07
N MET A 118 -5.33 2.29 16.84
CA MET A 118 -4.28 3.15 16.30
C MET A 118 -2.99 2.36 16.08
N THR A 119 -2.95 1.56 15.02
CA THR A 119 -1.84 0.66 14.66
C THR A 119 -1.39 0.86 13.22
N ALA A 120 -0.22 0.32 12.90
CA ALA A 120 0.35 0.36 11.55
C ALA A 120 1.25 -0.85 11.27
N ALA A 121 1.48 -1.11 9.97
CA ALA A 121 2.49 -2.00 9.46
C ALA A 121 3.67 -1.21 8.88
N HIS A 122 4.89 -1.64 9.18
CA HIS A 122 6.12 -1.06 8.64
C HIS A 122 7.13 -2.15 8.27
N PRO A 123 7.83 -2.05 7.10
CA PRO A 123 8.67 -3.15 6.65
C PRO A 123 9.93 -3.36 7.49
N THR A 124 10.51 -2.32 8.08
CA THR A 124 11.85 -2.42 8.68
C THR A 124 11.97 -1.97 10.14
N LEU A 125 11.04 -1.17 10.66
CA LEU A 125 11.09 -0.76 12.07
C LEU A 125 10.96 -1.97 13.00
N PRO A 126 11.68 -2.04 14.13
CA PRO A 126 11.47 -3.09 15.11
C PRO A 126 10.05 -3.03 15.69
N ILE A 127 9.49 -4.19 16.00
CA ILE A 127 8.14 -4.32 16.55
C ILE A 127 8.23 -4.62 18.06
N PRO A 128 7.52 -3.86 18.93
CA PRO A 128 6.74 -2.67 18.63
C PRO A 128 7.59 -1.41 18.53
N THR A 129 7.16 -0.47 17.70
CA THR A 129 7.67 0.90 17.67
C THR A 129 6.48 1.86 17.65
N TYR A 130 6.51 2.92 18.44
CA TYR A 130 5.53 4.00 18.32
C TYR A 130 6.06 5.05 17.35
N VAL A 131 5.20 5.51 16.44
CA VAL A 131 5.55 6.54 15.46
C VAL A 131 4.50 7.64 15.41
N GLU A 132 4.95 8.89 15.28
CA GLU A 132 4.12 10.00 14.83
C GLU A 132 4.13 10.00 13.31
N VAL A 133 2.94 9.97 12.71
CA VAL A 133 2.74 10.07 11.28
C VAL A 133 2.10 11.42 10.98
N THR A 134 2.77 12.24 10.20
CA THR A 134 2.31 13.57 9.77
C THR A 134 1.94 13.54 8.31
N ASN A 135 0.71 13.91 7.96
CA ASN A 135 0.30 14.12 6.58
C ASN A 135 0.87 15.45 6.07
N LEU A 136 1.74 15.39 5.07
CA LEU A 136 2.46 16.55 4.54
C LEU A 136 1.58 17.53 3.74
N ARG A 137 0.37 17.11 3.33
CA ARG A 137 -0.56 17.97 2.58
C ARG A 137 -1.50 18.76 3.48
N ASN A 138 -1.96 18.18 4.58
CA ASN A 138 -2.96 18.81 5.45
C ASN A 138 -2.45 19.10 6.87
N GLY A 139 -1.23 18.67 7.22
CA GLY A 139 -0.61 18.88 8.52
C GLY A 139 -1.20 18.05 9.67
N ARG A 140 -2.19 17.18 9.41
CA ARG A 140 -2.75 16.30 10.45
C ARG A 140 -1.72 15.30 10.93
N LYS A 141 -1.81 14.97 12.20
CA LYS A 141 -0.90 14.03 12.86
C LYS A 141 -1.68 12.97 13.60
N VAL A 142 -1.10 11.78 13.65
CA VAL A 142 -1.57 10.66 14.48
C VAL A 142 -0.38 9.94 15.08
N ILE A 143 -0.56 9.36 16.26
CA ILE A 143 0.41 8.44 16.87
C ILE A 143 -0.15 7.03 16.74
N VAL A 144 0.63 6.13 16.16
CA VAL A 144 0.28 4.72 15.97
C VAL A 144 1.35 3.79 16.51
N LYS A 145 0.94 2.57 16.91
CA LYS A 145 1.84 1.48 17.27
C LYS A 145 2.12 0.64 16.01
N VAL A 146 3.37 0.56 15.60
CA VAL A 146 3.81 -0.39 14.58
C VAL A 146 3.84 -1.78 15.21
N ASN A 147 2.96 -2.66 14.79
CA ASN A 147 2.84 -4.03 15.29
C ASN A 147 2.75 -5.08 14.17
N ASP A 148 2.93 -4.65 12.91
CA ASP A 148 2.87 -5.56 11.76
C ASP A 148 3.96 -5.27 10.73
N ARG A 149 4.16 -6.22 9.78
CA ARG A 149 5.06 -6.13 8.63
C ARG A 149 4.30 -5.81 7.35
N GLY A 150 4.90 -5.00 6.53
CA GLY A 150 4.37 -4.40 5.31
C GLY A 150 4.55 -2.88 5.33
N PRO A 151 4.17 -2.17 4.28
CA PRO A 151 3.65 -2.68 3.00
C PRO A 151 4.71 -3.40 2.16
N PHE A 152 4.26 -4.33 1.33
CA PHE A 152 5.13 -5.01 0.37
C PHE A 152 4.92 -4.51 -1.06
N ARG A 153 3.97 -3.60 -1.26
CA ARG A 153 3.82 -2.86 -2.52
C ARG A 153 4.96 -1.84 -2.66
N SER A 154 5.51 -1.76 -3.86
CA SER A 154 6.53 -0.78 -4.18
C SER A 154 6.05 0.64 -3.86
N ASN A 155 7.00 1.49 -3.44
CA ASN A 155 6.76 2.91 -3.16
C ASN A 155 5.82 3.21 -1.96
N ARG A 156 5.54 2.24 -1.08
CA ARG A 156 4.83 2.48 0.19
C ARG A 156 5.82 2.40 1.36
N LEU A 157 5.67 3.34 2.28
CA LEU A 157 6.48 3.43 3.48
C LEU A 157 5.80 2.76 4.68
N ILE A 158 4.51 3.00 4.84
CA ILE A 158 3.72 2.57 6.00
C ILE A 158 2.28 2.28 5.58
N ASP A 159 1.69 1.23 6.16
CA ASP A 159 0.27 0.98 6.06
C ASP A 159 -0.40 1.29 7.41
N LEU A 160 -1.38 2.16 7.40
CA LEU A 160 -2.13 2.57 8.59
C LEU A 160 -3.36 1.68 8.77
N SER A 161 -3.80 1.51 10.01
CA SER A 161 -5.15 1.02 10.26
C SER A 161 -6.19 1.96 9.65
N TYR A 162 -7.39 1.45 9.41
CA TYR A 162 -8.47 2.26 8.84
C TYR A 162 -8.75 3.53 9.66
N VAL A 163 -8.90 3.40 10.98
CA VAL A 163 -9.19 4.55 11.84
C VAL A 163 -8.05 5.58 11.85
N ALA A 164 -6.80 5.13 11.84
CA ALA A 164 -5.65 6.02 11.74
C ALA A 164 -5.63 6.78 10.41
N ALA A 165 -5.97 6.11 9.30
CA ALA A 165 -6.09 6.72 7.98
C ALA A 165 -7.23 7.75 7.91
N VAL A 166 -8.39 7.47 8.54
CA VAL A 166 -9.50 8.44 8.67
C VAL A 166 -9.05 9.69 9.41
N LYS A 167 -8.41 9.54 10.57
CA LYS A 167 -7.90 10.68 11.37
C LYS A 167 -6.86 11.49 10.59
N LEU A 168 -5.97 10.81 9.88
CA LEU A 168 -4.94 11.44 9.08
C LEU A 168 -5.50 12.11 7.80
N GLY A 169 -6.70 11.70 7.36
CA GLY A 169 -7.40 12.25 6.20
C GLY A 169 -6.86 11.74 4.87
N ILE A 170 -6.56 10.43 4.77
CA ILE A 170 -6.06 9.80 3.52
C ILE A 170 -6.99 8.73 2.95
N THR A 171 -8.13 8.45 3.61
CA THR A 171 -9.02 7.36 3.19
C THR A 171 -9.68 7.58 1.83
N ALA A 172 -10.02 8.83 1.49
CA ALA A 172 -10.67 9.16 0.22
C ALA A 172 -9.78 8.90 -0.99
N GLU A 173 -8.48 9.17 -0.85
CA GLU A 173 -7.46 9.00 -1.89
C GLU A 173 -6.77 7.62 -1.80
N GLY A 174 -7.06 6.85 -0.73
CA GLY A 174 -6.42 5.55 -0.47
C GLY A 174 -4.95 5.66 -0.03
N THR A 175 -4.31 6.79 -0.30
CA THR A 175 -2.89 7.06 -0.01
C THR A 175 -2.66 8.50 0.42
N GLY A 176 -1.50 8.76 1.02
CA GLY A 176 -1.10 10.12 1.39
C GLY A 176 0.41 10.27 1.50
N LEU A 177 0.91 11.49 1.30
CA LEU A 177 2.31 11.82 1.54
C LEU A 177 2.51 12.08 3.02
N VAL A 178 3.45 11.37 3.64
CA VAL A 178 3.64 11.43 5.10
C VAL A 178 5.12 11.57 5.47
N GLU A 179 5.34 12.13 6.67
CA GLU A 179 6.57 11.95 7.45
C GLU A 179 6.26 10.99 8.59
N VAL A 180 7.08 9.96 8.73
CA VAL A 180 7.04 8.98 9.81
C VAL A 180 8.21 9.23 10.73
N ARG A 181 7.97 9.51 12.00
CA ARG A 181 8.97 9.78 13.03
C ARG A 181 8.81 8.83 14.20
N ALA A 182 9.83 8.06 14.52
CA ALA A 182 9.80 7.20 15.69
C ALA A 182 9.82 8.04 16.98
N ILE A 183 9.03 7.58 17.96
CA ILE A 183 8.95 8.18 19.29
C ILE A 183 9.76 7.29 20.24
N ASP A 184 10.67 7.92 21.00
CA ASP A 184 11.31 7.26 22.13
C ASP A 184 10.42 7.41 23.38
N PRO A 185 9.75 6.34 23.82
CA PRO A 185 8.88 6.43 24.99
C PRO A 185 9.61 6.59 26.32
N ALA A 186 10.94 6.39 26.34
CA ALA A 186 11.77 6.62 27.53
C ALA A 186 12.26 8.07 27.62
N ALA A 187 12.22 8.81 26.51
CA ALA A 187 12.58 10.22 26.54
C ALA A 187 11.55 11.01 27.39
N PRO A 188 12.00 12.00 28.20
CA PRO A 188 11.06 12.86 28.86
C PRO A 188 10.11 13.46 27.83
N PRO A 189 8.81 13.64 28.19
CA PRO A 189 7.86 14.26 27.29
C PRO A 189 8.52 15.55 26.78
N GLN A 190 8.93 15.55 25.52
CA GLN A 190 9.25 16.81 24.88
C GLN A 190 7.93 17.56 24.95
N THR A 191 7.82 18.48 25.96
CA THR A 191 6.81 19.50 25.88
C THR A 191 6.94 19.97 24.44
N ALA A 192 5.96 19.55 23.61
CA ALA A 192 5.89 20.06 22.28
C ALA A 192 5.96 21.57 22.47
N LYS A 193 7.17 22.14 22.37
CA LYS A 193 7.21 23.47 21.82
C LYS A 193 6.36 23.26 20.59
N VAL A 194 5.12 23.73 20.70
CA VAL A 194 4.40 24.20 19.55
C VAL A 194 5.39 25.22 18.98
N ALA A 195 6.45 24.70 18.33
CA ALA A 195 7.04 25.45 17.30
C ALA A 195 5.79 25.73 16.48
N ASN A 196 5.32 26.99 16.51
CA ASN A 196 4.72 27.59 15.38
C ASN A 196 5.74 27.39 14.26
N ALA A 197 5.92 26.13 13.81
CA ALA A 197 6.35 25.87 12.49
C ALA A 197 5.33 26.67 11.69
N PRO A 198 5.76 27.73 10.98
CA PRO A 198 4.88 28.48 10.12
C PRO A 198 4.15 27.41 9.36
N ALA A 199 2.79 27.43 9.43
CA ALA A 199 1.91 26.49 8.77
C ALA A 199 2.62 26.14 7.47
N ALA A 200 3.10 24.87 7.39
CA ALA A 200 4.06 24.49 6.36
C ALA A 200 3.55 25.13 5.09
N SER A 201 4.35 26.02 4.54
CA SER A 201 3.96 26.79 3.37
C SER A 201 3.28 25.81 2.46
N ARG A 202 2.10 26.16 1.97
CA ARG A 202 1.29 25.35 1.05
C ARG A 202 2.02 25.04 -0.28
N ASP A 203 3.32 25.10 -0.28
CA ASP A 203 4.18 24.49 -1.27
C ASP A 203 4.00 22.99 -1.10
N ALA A 204 3.09 22.47 -1.91
CA ALA A 204 2.76 21.05 -1.94
C ALA A 204 4.07 20.28 -1.99
N ALA A 205 4.29 19.40 -1.00
CA ALA A 205 5.47 18.57 -0.98
C ALA A 205 5.61 17.89 -2.35
N ASP A 206 6.66 18.23 -3.06
CA ASP A 206 6.87 17.80 -4.44
C ASP A 206 7.24 16.31 -4.44
N LEU A 207 6.49 15.56 -5.24
CA LEU A 207 6.62 14.13 -5.35
C LEU A 207 7.48 13.77 -6.56
N TYR A 208 8.58 13.06 -6.33
CA TYR A 208 9.49 12.60 -7.38
C TYR A 208 9.67 11.09 -7.33
N LEU A 209 9.94 10.48 -8.49
CA LEU A 209 10.40 9.10 -8.59
C LEU A 209 11.89 9.10 -8.97
N GLN A 210 12.76 8.71 -8.05
CA GLN A 210 14.17 8.54 -8.33
C GLN A 210 14.39 7.17 -8.96
N VAL A 211 15.00 7.14 -10.13
CA VAL A 211 15.20 5.94 -10.97
C VAL A 211 16.65 5.50 -11.05
N GLY A 212 17.56 6.25 -10.44
CA GLY A 212 18.97 5.90 -10.37
C GLY A 212 19.79 6.94 -9.63
N ALA A 213 20.98 6.51 -9.15
CA ALA A 213 22.00 7.35 -8.56
C ALA A 213 23.39 6.87 -9.02
N PHE A 214 24.22 7.78 -9.50
CA PHE A 214 25.48 7.46 -10.15
C PHE A 214 26.60 8.36 -9.64
N VAL A 215 27.80 7.85 -9.53
CA VAL A 215 29.01 8.64 -9.28
C VAL A 215 29.52 9.29 -10.55
N ASP A 216 29.14 8.76 -11.71
CA ASP A 216 29.51 9.25 -13.03
C ASP A 216 28.29 9.95 -13.65
N ARG A 217 28.50 11.21 -14.08
CA ARG A 217 27.48 12.05 -14.69
C ARG A 217 26.98 11.49 -16.02
N GLU A 218 27.87 10.94 -16.87
CA GLU A 218 27.47 10.39 -18.16
C GLU A 218 26.50 9.20 -18.01
N ASN A 219 26.68 8.36 -16.97
CA ASN A 219 25.77 7.27 -16.66
C ASN A 219 24.37 7.79 -16.28
N ALA A 220 24.31 8.86 -15.50
CA ALA A 220 23.05 9.52 -15.15
C ALA A 220 22.36 10.12 -16.39
N GLU A 221 23.12 10.78 -17.26
CA GLU A 221 22.60 11.37 -18.49
C GLU A 221 22.09 10.30 -19.47
N ARG A 222 22.79 9.16 -19.61
CA ARG A 222 22.33 8.02 -20.42
C ARG A 222 21.02 7.44 -19.89
N LEU A 223 20.89 7.27 -18.56
CA LEU A 223 19.62 6.83 -17.98
C LEU A 223 18.53 7.87 -18.20
N SER A 224 18.83 9.16 -18.01
CA SER A 224 17.87 10.26 -18.24
C SER A 224 17.32 10.22 -19.67
N GLN A 225 18.18 10.12 -20.70
CA GLN A 225 17.75 10.01 -22.09
C GLN A 225 16.89 8.79 -22.34
N ARG A 226 17.27 7.61 -21.78
CA ARG A 226 16.48 6.37 -21.90
C ARG A 226 15.09 6.52 -21.28
N VAL A 227 14.98 7.17 -20.11
CA VAL A 227 13.69 7.39 -19.44
C VAL A 227 12.85 8.42 -20.18
N THR A 228 13.46 9.48 -20.75
CA THR A 228 12.75 10.49 -21.56
C THR A 228 12.04 9.88 -22.76
N SER A 229 12.69 8.95 -23.46
CA SER A 229 12.08 8.26 -24.61
C SER A 229 10.87 7.41 -24.22
N LEU A 230 10.81 6.95 -22.97
CA LEU A 230 9.74 6.08 -22.46
C LEU A 230 8.58 6.84 -21.83
N SER A 231 8.80 8.07 -21.41
CA SER A 231 7.79 8.91 -20.74
C SER A 231 7.77 10.32 -21.35
N PRO A 232 7.35 10.45 -22.63
CA PRO A 232 7.24 11.75 -23.26
C PRO A 232 6.32 12.67 -22.45
N GLY A 233 6.80 13.85 -22.09
CA GLY A 233 6.06 14.84 -21.31
C GLY A 233 6.31 14.79 -19.80
N ALA A 234 6.99 13.79 -19.25
CA ALA A 234 7.44 13.84 -17.86
C ALA A 234 8.72 14.69 -17.76
N ALA A 235 8.78 15.57 -16.78
CA ALA A 235 10.01 16.30 -16.50
C ALA A 235 11.04 15.36 -15.86
N ILE A 236 12.22 15.23 -16.48
CA ILE A 236 13.30 14.41 -15.98
C ILE A 236 14.46 15.31 -15.59
N GLN A 237 14.97 15.12 -14.39
CA GLN A 237 16.02 15.95 -13.81
C GLN A 237 17.21 15.08 -13.40
N VAL A 238 18.41 15.52 -13.72
CA VAL A 238 19.65 14.97 -13.14
C VAL A 238 20.10 15.97 -12.07
N ARG A 239 20.01 15.57 -10.80
CA ARG A 239 20.40 16.42 -9.65
C ARG A 239 21.73 15.93 -9.10
N GLU A 240 22.70 16.83 -9.03
CA GLU A 240 23.95 16.63 -8.31
C GLU A 240 23.75 16.89 -6.81
N GLY A 241 24.35 16.07 -5.96
CA GLY A 241 24.32 16.26 -4.51
C GLY A 241 25.36 15.40 -3.82
N ALA A 242 25.64 15.69 -2.57
CA ALA A 242 26.54 14.90 -1.72
C ALA A 242 25.86 13.58 -1.29
N SER A 243 26.66 12.63 -0.85
CA SER A 243 26.21 11.40 -0.20
C SER A 243 27.07 11.14 1.03
N ASP A 244 26.45 10.80 2.15
CA ASP A 244 27.16 10.46 3.38
C ASP A 244 27.96 9.15 3.27
N LYS A 245 27.66 8.34 2.24
CA LYS A 245 28.26 7.02 2.01
C LYS A 245 29.36 7.01 0.95
N ILE A 246 29.47 8.08 0.14
CA ILE A 246 30.36 8.13 -1.01
C ILE A 246 31.11 9.46 -0.99
N ASN A 247 32.43 9.38 -1.03
CA ASN A 247 33.25 10.58 -1.10
C ASN A 247 33.24 11.12 -2.54
N GLY A 248 32.45 12.17 -2.79
CA GLY A 248 32.29 12.78 -4.11
C GLY A 248 30.83 13.07 -4.47
N PRO A 249 30.60 13.70 -5.61
CA PRO A 249 29.27 14.01 -6.09
C PRO A 249 28.51 12.75 -6.49
N VAL A 250 27.20 12.76 -6.26
CA VAL A 250 26.26 11.72 -6.72
C VAL A 250 25.21 12.36 -7.59
N TYR A 251 25.04 11.84 -8.80
CA TYR A 251 24.07 12.30 -9.79
C TYR A 251 22.81 11.44 -9.71
N ARG A 252 21.71 12.04 -9.24
CA ARG A 252 20.41 11.36 -9.05
C ARG A 252 19.49 11.69 -10.21
N VAL A 253 18.98 10.66 -10.87
CA VAL A 253 17.99 10.81 -11.96
C VAL A 253 16.61 10.70 -11.36
N ARG A 254 15.80 11.78 -11.46
CA ARG A 254 14.46 11.91 -10.91
C ARG A 254 13.44 12.27 -11.97
N ILE A 255 12.26 11.69 -11.88
CA ILE A 255 11.08 12.01 -12.68
C ILE A 255 10.12 12.81 -11.80
N GLY A 256 9.72 13.99 -12.24
CA GLY A 256 8.76 14.82 -11.49
C GLY A 256 9.08 16.32 -11.56
N PRO A 257 8.25 17.16 -10.87
CA PRO A 257 7.28 16.75 -9.87
C PRO A 257 6.11 15.96 -10.45
N LEU A 258 5.64 14.95 -9.74
CA LEU A 258 4.52 14.08 -10.14
C LEU A 258 3.23 14.54 -9.44
N PRO A 259 2.10 14.57 -10.15
CA PRO A 259 0.87 15.14 -9.60
C PRO A 259 0.21 14.24 -8.56
N SER A 260 0.43 12.91 -8.62
CA SER A 260 -0.24 11.98 -7.75
C SER A 260 0.55 10.68 -7.54
N VAL A 261 0.13 9.92 -6.53
CA VAL A 261 0.68 8.59 -6.22
C VAL A 261 0.35 7.56 -7.30
N GLU A 262 -0.82 7.68 -7.93
CA GLU A 262 -1.23 6.81 -9.05
C GLU A 262 -0.28 6.95 -10.24
N GLU A 263 0.19 8.17 -10.50
CA GLU A 263 1.17 8.43 -11.53
C GLU A 263 2.54 7.79 -11.19
N VAL A 264 2.96 7.87 -9.92
CA VAL A 264 4.15 7.14 -9.43
C VAL A 264 4.01 5.66 -9.69
N ASP A 265 2.88 5.06 -9.29
CA ASP A 265 2.64 3.62 -9.46
C ASP A 265 2.60 3.21 -10.94
N ARG A 266 2.00 4.04 -11.79
CA ARG A 266 1.98 3.83 -13.26
C ARG A 266 3.38 3.83 -13.84
N LEU A 267 4.18 4.84 -13.48
CA LEU A 267 5.57 4.97 -13.94
C LEU A 267 6.44 3.84 -13.43
N THR A 268 6.30 3.45 -12.16
CA THR A 268 7.05 2.33 -11.56
C THR A 268 6.79 1.04 -12.32
N ARG A 269 5.54 0.69 -12.60
CA ARG A 269 5.22 -0.50 -13.41
C ARG A 269 5.85 -0.44 -14.80
N LYS A 270 5.79 0.72 -15.47
CA LYS A 270 6.40 0.92 -16.78
C LYS A 270 7.92 0.77 -16.76
N LEU A 271 8.58 1.33 -15.75
CA LEU A 271 10.03 1.23 -15.56
C LEU A 271 10.46 -0.21 -15.26
N THR A 272 9.71 -0.92 -14.42
CA THR A 272 9.96 -2.33 -14.11
C THR A 272 9.87 -3.21 -15.37
N SER A 273 8.90 -2.96 -16.26
CA SER A 273 8.75 -3.73 -17.51
C SER A 273 9.93 -3.61 -18.47
N ILE A 274 10.78 -2.61 -18.31
CA ILE A 274 11.99 -2.36 -19.11
C ILE A 274 13.28 -2.62 -18.34
N GLY A 275 13.17 -3.25 -17.14
CA GLY A 275 14.31 -3.67 -16.32
C GLY A 275 14.87 -2.58 -15.39
N ILE A 276 14.15 -1.48 -15.17
CA ILE A 276 14.48 -0.48 -14.14
C ILE A 276 13.64 -0.82 -12.90
N VAL A 277 14.22 -1.59 -11.98
CA VAL A 277 13.52 -2.13 -10.81
C VAL A 277 13.81 -1.36 -9.51
N ASP A 278 14.92 -0.61 -9.44
CA ASP A 278 15.39 0.10 -8.25
C ASP A 278 14.91 1.56 -8.25
N SER A 279 13.60 1.77 -8.43
CA SER A 279 13.02 3.10 -8.29
C SER A 279 12.43 3.29 -6.90
N HIS A 280 12.55 4.51 -6.35
CA HIS A 280 11.96 4.86 -5.06
C HIS A 280 11.43 6.30 -5.07
N VAL A 281 10.45 6.53 -4.20
CA VAL A 281 9.82 7.83 -4.03
C VAL A 281 10.73 8.76 -3.24
N VAL A 282 10.79 10.01 -3.67
CA VAL A 282 11.44 11.11 -2.96
C VAL A 282 10.41 12.24 -2.82
N ILE A 283 10.31 12.81 -1.63
CA ILE A 283 9.45 13.94 -1.30
C ILE A 283 10.36 15.08 -0.85
N ASP A 284 10.40 16.13 -1.66
CA ASP A 284 11.20 17.35 -1.40
C ASP A 284 10.40 18.36 -0.59
#